data_b6e1a89cd9dd3bceb24512c28623d77d
#
_entry.id   b6e1a89cd9dd3bceb24512c28623d77d
#
_cell.length_a   1.000
_cell.length_b   1.000
_cell.length_c   1.000
_cell.angle_alpha   90.00
_cell.angle_beta   90.00
_cell.angle_gamma   90.00
#
_symmetry.space_group_name_H-M   'P 1'
#
loop_
_entity.id
_entity.type
_entity.pdbx_description
1 polymer ?
#
loop_
_entity_poly.entity_id
_entity_poly.type
_entity_poly.pdbx_seq_one_letter_code
_entity_poly.pdbx_strand_id
1 'polypeptide(L)'
;MPIYALGDRTPDIHPDAFVHPDAVVIGDVRIGAESSIWPGAVLRGDYGTVIVGERTSIQDGAVVHAVAEFPTVIGSDCVVGHIAHLEGCVVHDAALIGSGSVVLHQAEVFSGATVAAGAVVRNRTTVPANSVAMGVPAQIKPDLSSEEAIRGQAASYVANGRRYKVELRLL
;
A
#
# COMPACT_ATOMS: atom_id res chain seq x y z
N MET A 1 -15.68 -11.90 3.77
CA MET A 1 -14.31 -11.35 3.57
C MET A 1 -13.34 -12.53 3.58
N PRO A 2 -12.55 -12.74 2.55
CA PRO A 2 -11.53 -13.80 2.51
C PRO A 2 -10.27 -13.37 3.29
N ILE A 3 -10.35 -13.46 4.62
CA ILE A 3 -9.25 -13.25 5.56
C ILE A 3 -8.84 -14.61 6.08
N TYR A 4 -7.58 -14.99 5.86
CA TYR A 4 -7.09 -16.33 6.13
C TYR A 4 -5.87 -16.32 7.06
N ALA A 5 -5.91 -17.12 8.11
CA ALA A 5 -4.69 -17.56 8.79
C ALA A 5 -3.94 -18.60 7.94
N LEU A 6 -2.63 -18.62 8.04
CA LEU A 6 -1.76 -19.63 7.42
C LEU A 6 -0.84 -20.22 8.48
N GLY A 7 -1.18 -21.39 8.99
CA GLY A 7 -0.55 -21.94 10.18
C GLY A 7 -0.77 -20.99 11.38
N ASP A 8 0.30 -20.61 12.05
CA ASP A 8 0.26 -19.70 13.21
C ASP A 8 0.24 -18.22 12.82
N ARG A 9 0.32 -17.89 11.53
CA ARG A 9 0.29 -16.52 11.00
C ARG A 9 -1.15 -16.08 10.81
N THR A 10 -1.58 -15.09 11.58
CA THR A 10 -2.95 -14.58 11.55
C THR A 10 -2.93 -13.08 11.29
N PRO A 11 -3.76 -12.58 10.36
CA PRO A 11 -3.89 -11.15 10.13
C PRO A 11 -4.34 -10.40 11.40
N ASP A 12 -3.69 -9.26 11.66
CA ASP A 12 -4.03 -8.30 12.71
C ASP A 12 -4.58 -7.02 12.04
N ILE A 13 -5.89 -6.86 12.11
CA ILE A 13 -6.60 -5.78 11.41
C ILE A 13 -7.26 -4.89 12.45
N HIS A 14 -6.87 -3.60 12.46
CA HIS A 14 -7.45 -2.65 13.38
C HIS A 14 -8.98 -2.53 13.18
N PRO A 15 -9.80 -2.47 14.23
CA PRO A 15 -11.26 -2.41 14.10
C PRO A 15 -11.78 -1.23 13.26
N ASP A 16 -11.03 -0.12 13.22
CA ASP A 16 -11.38 1.06 12.42
C ASP A 16 -10.94 0.95 10.96
N ALA A 17 -10.14 -0.03 10.59
CA ALA A 17 -9.80 -0.25 9.19
C ALA A 17 -11.03 -0.71 8.39
N PHE A 18 -11.06 -0.35 7.11
CA PHE A 18 -12.02 -0.85 6.14
C PHE A 18 -11.37 -1.91 5.26
N VAL A 19 -11.92 -3.11 5.24
CA VAL A 19 -11.53 -4.16 4.30
C VAL A 19 -12.75 -4.54 3.47
N HIS A 20 -12.66 -4.32 2.15
CA HIS A 20 -13.75 -4.68 1.24
C HIS A 20 -13.99 -6.21 1.28
N PRO A 21 -15.25 -6.68 1.18
CA PRO A 21 -15.56 -8.12 1.16
C PRO A 21 -14.79 -8.93 0.11
N ASP A 22 -14.44 -8.34 -1.03
CA ASP A 22 -13.70 -8.99 -2.12
C ASP A 22 -12.17 -8.77 -2.05
N ALA A 23 -11.66 -8.10 -1.01
CA ALA A 23 -10.22 -8.06 -0.76
C ALA A 23 -9.76 -9.36 -0.10
N VAL A 24 -8.52 -9.77 -0.36
CA VAL A 24 -7.94 -11.02 0.18
C VAL A 24 -6.77 -10.67 1.10
N VAL A 25 -6.81 -11.15 2.35
CA VAL A 25 -5.74 -10.95 3.34
C VAL A 25 -5.30 -12.30 3.90
N ILE A 26 -4.01 -12.65 3.79
CA ILE A 26 -3.49 -13.98 4.15
C ILE A 26 -2.25 -13.86 5.01
N GLY A 27 -2.21 -14.58 6.13
CA GLY A 27 -1.00 -14.78 6.94
C GLY A 27 -0.62 -13.60 7.82
N ASP A 28 0.68 -13.33 7.99
CA ASP A 28 1.19 -12.23 8.84
C ASP A 28 1.04 -10.87 8.15
N VAL A 29 -0.15 -10.32 8.24
CA VAL A 29 -0.51 -9.01 7.70
C VAL A 29 -1.04 -8.13 8.82
N ARG A 30 -0.50 -6.93 8.98
CA ARG A 30 -0.95 -5.94 9.95
C ARG A 30 -1.51 -4.73 9.24
N ILE A 31 -2.72 -4.30 9.62
CA ILE A 31 -3.41 -3.16 8.99
C ILE A 31 -3.80 -2.17 10.09
N GLY A 32 -3.26 -0.95 10.00
CA GLY A 32 -3.47 0.13 10.95
C GLY A 32 -4.85 0.77 10.86
N ALA A 33 -5.13 1.62 11.86
CA ALA A 33 -6.40 2.32 12.01
C ALA A 33 -6.75 3.18 10.77
N GLU A 34 -8.03 3.20 10.42
CA GLU A 34 -8.57 4.04 9.34
C GLU A 34 -7.96 3.77 7.94
N SER A 35 -7.16 2.71 7.82
CA SER A 35 -6.67 2.25 6.52
C SER A 35 -7.78 1.53 5.75
N SER A 36 -7.69 1.55 4.41
CA SER A 36 -8.71 0.99 3.54
C SER A 36 -8.09 0.04 2.51
N ILE A 37 -8.64 -1.17 2.45
CA ILE A 37 -8.25 -2.22 1.49
C ILE A 37 -9.43 -2.42 0.54
N TRP A 38 -9.24 -2.11 -0.72
CA TRP A 38 -10.29 -2.01 -1.72
C TRP A 38 -10.52 -3.32 -2.50
N PRO A 39 -11.57 -3.38 -3.34
CA PRO A 39 -11.95 -4.63 -4.03
C PRO A 39 -10.80 -5.27 -4.79
N GLY A 40 -10.65 -6.58 -4.67
CA GLY A 40 -9.64 -7.35 -5.38
C GLY A 40 -8.19 -7.11 -4.96
N ALA A 41 -7.93 -6.24 -3.99
CA ALA A 41 -6.59 -6.09 -3.42
C ALA A 41 -6.19 -7.37 -2.67
N VAL A 42 -4.93 -7.79 -2.82
CA VAL A 42 -4.37 -9.00 -2.21
C VAL A 42 -3.17 -8.63 -1.35
N LEU A 43 -3.28 -8.85 -0.04
CA LEU A 43 -2.18 -8.69 0.91
C LEU A 43 -1.79 -10.09 1.41
N ARG A 44 -0.57 -10.53 1.10
CA ARG A 44 -0.14 -11.90 1.39
C ARG A 44 1.19 -11.94 2.16
N GLY A 45 1.09 -12.23 3.46
CA GLY A 45 2.20 -12.44 4.38
C GLY A 45 2.43 -13.92 4.68
N ASP A 46 2.67 -14.73 3.64
CA ASP A 46 2.86 -16.18 3.76
C ASP A 46 4.29 -16.55 4.15
N TYR A 47 5.29 -15.84 3.67
CA TYR A 47 6.70 -16.03 4.03
C TYR A 47 7.22 -14.92 4.94
N GLY A 48 6.97 -13.66 4.62
CA GLY A 48 7.37 -12.49 5.38
C GLY A 48 6.16 -11.71 5.91
N THR A 49 6.42 -10.64 6.65
CA THR A 49 5.39 -9.76 7.21
C THR A 49 5.02 -8.66 6.24
N VAL A 50 3.72 -8.41 6.08
CA VAL A 50 3.18 -7.21 5.42
C VAL A 50 2.66 -6.26 6.49
N ILE A 51 3.10 -5.01 6.47
CA ILE A 51 2.64 -3.97 7.40
C ILE A 51 2.07 -2.82 6.60
N VAL A 52 0.85 -2.41 6.93
CA VAL A 52 0.18 -1.22 6.43
C VAL A 52 -0.10 -0.31 7.62
N GLY A 53 0.44 0.89 7.61
CA GLY A 53 0.26 1.89 8.65
C GLY A 53 -1.19 2.38 8.77
N GLU A 54 -1.39 3.51 9.42
CA GLU A 54 -2.70 4.11 9.62
C GLU A 54 -3.09 5.00 8.43
N ARG A 55 -4.39 5.18 8.19
CA ARG A 55 -4.95 6.10 7.17
C ARG A 55 -4.38 5.87 5.76
N THR A 56 -3.94 4.66 5.47
CA THR A 56 -3.34 4.27 4.20
C THR A 56 -4.37 3.55 3.33
N SER A 57 -4.40 3.89 2.04
CA SER A 57 -5.30 3.30 1.07
C SER A 57 -4.55 2.32 0.16
N ILE A 58 -4.99 1.05 0.13
CA ILE A 58 -4.52 0.02 -0.81
C ILE A 58 -5.64 -0.25 -1.80
N GLN A 59 -5.49 0.26 -3.02
CA GLN A 59 -6.57 0.34 -3.99
C GLN A 59 -6.81 -0.96 -4.75
N ASP A 60 -7.89 -0.94 -5.54
CA ASP A 60 -8.45 -2.10 -6.23
C ASP A 60 -7.39 -2.89 -7.02
N GLY A 61 -7.35 -4.19 -6.81
CA GLY A 61 -6.46 -5.10 -7.51
C GLY A 61 -4.97 -4.94 -7.18
N ALA A 62 -4.57 -4.07 -6.24
CA ALA A 62 -3.18 -3.98 -5.82
C ALA A 62 -2.72 -5.27 -5.14
N VAL A 63 -1.46 -5.66 -5.37
CA VAL A 63 -0.84 -6.84 -4.77
C VAL A 63 0.30 -6.41 -3.88
N VAL A 64 0.21 -6.76 -2.59
CA VAL A 64 1.24 -6.51 -1.59
C VAL A 64 1.71 -7.84 -1.04
N HIS A 65 2.95 -8.19 -1.32
CA HIS A 65 3.56 -9.45 -0.92
C HIS A 65 4.86 -9.23 -0.14
N ALA A 66 5.25 -10.16 0.68
CA ALA A 66 6.50 -10.15 1.41
C ALA A 66 7.21 -11.50 1.28
N VAL A 67 8.53 -11.49 1.19
CA VAL A 67 9.36 -12.69 1.25
C VAL A 67 10.04 -12.80 2.61
N ALA A 68 10.60 -13.97 2.93
CA ALA A 68 11.12 -14.25 4.26
C ALA A 68 12.15 -13.23 4.76
N GLU A 69 13.05 -12.81 3.87
CA GLU A 69 14.16 -11.91 4.18
C GLU A 69 13.77 -10.43 4.11
N PHE A 70 12.71 -10.10 3.39
CA PHE A 70 12.32 -8.72 3.12
C PHE A 70 10.81 -8.52 3.39
N PRO A 71 10.45 -7.96 4.55
CA PRO A 71 9.08 -7.54 4.81
C PRO A 71 8.67 -6.43 3.84
N THR A 72 7.39 -6.32 3.57
CA THR A 72 6.83 -5.16 2.88
C THR A 72 6.19 -4.25 3.90
N VAL A 73 6.73 -3.06 4.02
CA VAL A 73 6.27 -2.05 4.99
C VAL A 73 5.75 -0.84 4.24
N ILE A 74 4.49 -0.49 4.48
CA ILE A 74 3.84 0.71 3.95
C ILE A 74 3.45 1.55 5.15
N GLY A 75 3.93 2.78 5.20
CA GLY A 75 3.71 3.72 6.28
C GLY A 75 2.28 4.23 6.36
N SER A 76 2.09 5.27 7.13
CA SER A 76 0.81 5.95 7.34
C SER A 76 0.56 7.03 6.30
N ASP A 77 -0.71 7.37 6.09
CA ASP A 77 -1.13 8.43 5.15
C ASP A 77 -0.66 8.19 3.70
N CYS A 78 -0.44 6.93 3.32
CA CYS A 78 -0.02 6.54 1.97
C CYS A 78 -1.22 6.26 1.05
N VAL A 79 -0.96 6.38 -0.26
CA VAL A 79 -1.90 5.96 -1.29
C VAL A 79 -1.19 4.97 -2.21
N VAL A 80 -1.64 3.71 -2.22
CA VAL A 80 -1.21 2.69 -3.17
C VAL A 80 -2.30 2.53 -4.23
N GLY A 81 -1.99 2.95 -5.43
CA GLY A 81 -2.91 3.01 -6.56
C GLY A 81 -3.34 1.64 -7.08
N HIS A 82 -4.39 1.66 -7.90
CA HIS A 82 -5.00 0.46 -8.48
C HIS A 82 -3.98 -0.43 -9.18
N ILE A 83 -4.08 -1.75 -9.02
CA ILE A 83 -3.24 -2.76 -9.66
C ILE A 83 -1.71 -2.55 -9.49
N ALA A 84 -1.29 -1.78 -8.49
CA ALA A 84 0.13 -1.66 -8.15
C ALA A 84 0.65 -2.96 -7.53
N HIS A 85 1.95 -3.27 -7.75
CA HIS A 85 2.62 -4.43 -7.16
C HIS A 85 3.77 -3.97 -6.26
N LEU A 86 3.73 -4.38 -4.99
CA LEU A 86 4.77 -4.09 -4.00
C LEU A 86 5.27 -5.40 -3.39
N GLU A 87 6.60 -5.61 -3.39
CA GLU A 87 7.19 -6.82 -2.82
C GLU A 87 8.54 -6.54 -2.18
N GLY A 88 8.64 -6.84 -0.87
CA GLY A 88 9.89 -6.73 -0.11
C GLY A 88 10.50 -5.33 -0.06
N CYS A 89 9.67 -4.30 -0.02
CA CYS A 89 10.06 -2.88 -0.08
C CYS A 89 9.57 -2.10 1.13
N VAL A 90 10.11 -0.90 1.31
CA VAL A 90 9.69 0.05 2.34
C VAL A 90 9.14 1.31 1.68
N VAL A 91 7.91 1.65 2.02
CA VAL A 91 7.25 2.89 1.64
C VAL A 91 7.00 3.69 2.92
N HIS A 92 7.65 4.85 3.05
CA HIS A 92 7.51 5.71 4.21
C HIS A 92 6.19 6.49 4.19
N ASP A 93 5.88 7.17 5.30
CA ASP A 93 4.63 7.91 5.46
C ASP A 93 4.39 8.93 4.34
N ALA A 94 3.12 9.14 4.02
CA ALA A 94 2.69 10.11 3.03
C ALA A 94 3.41 9.96 1.66
N ALA A 95 3.60 8.73 1.21
CA ALA A 95 4.07 8.42 -0.13
C ALA A 95 2.94 7.93 -1.04
N LEU A 96 3.08 8.17 -2.35
CA LEU A 96 2.13 7.76 -3.35
C LEU A 96 2.75 6.74 -4.31
N ILE A 97 2.12 5.59 -4.42
CA ILE A 97 2.47 4.55 -5.37
C ILE A 97 1.40 4.55 -6.46
N GLY A 98 1.75 4.98 -7.66
CA GLY A 98 0.82 5.16 -8.78
C GLY A 98 0.26 3.85 -9.32
N SER A 99 -0.89 3.93 -9.96
CA SER A 99 -1.59 2.77 -10.53
C SER A 99 -0.71 1.98 -11.49
N GLY A 100 -0.74 0.64 -11.38
CA GLY A 100 0.01 -0.26 -12.25
C GLY A 100 1.53 -0.19 -12.10
N SER A 101 2.05 0.54 -11.11
CA SER A 101 3.49 0.57 -10.86
C SER A 101 3.98 -0.68 -10.15
N VAL A 102 5.28 -0.93 -10.22
CA VAL A 102 5.95 -2.08 -9.60
C VAL A 102 7.08 -1.57 -8.70
N VAL A 103 7.07 -1.94 -7.42
CA VAL A 103 8.11 -1.60 -6.45
C VAL A 103 8.71 -2.89 -5.90
N LEU A 104 9.99 -3.13 -6.19
CA LEU A 104 10.65 -4.40 -5.96
C LEU A 104 11.49 -4.42 -4.68
N HIS A 105 12.08 -5.60 -4.39
CA HIS A 105 12.79 -5.91 -3.15
C HIS A 105 13.84 -4.87 -2.75
N GLN A 106 13.83 -4.50 -1.48
CA GLN A 106 14.78 -3.55 -0.91
C GLN A 106 14.72 -2.14 -1.55
N ALA A 107 13.69 -1.86 -2.36
CA ALA A 107 13.43 -0.48 -2.77
C ALA A 107 12.87 0.30 -1.58
N GLU A 108 13.20 1.58 -1.51
CA GLU A 108 12.79 2.46 -0.44
C GLU A 108 12.22 3.75 -1.02
N VAL A 109 10.95 4.03 -0.73
CA VAL A 109 10.23 5.22 -1.19
C VAL A 109 10.00 6.14 0.00
N PHE A 110 10.70 7.28 0.03
CA PHE A 110 10.66 8.20 1.17
C PHE A 110 9.39 9.07 1.21
N SER A 111 9.17 9.69 2.37
CA SER A 111 7.98 10.53 2.63
C SER A 111 7.81 11.63 1.58
N GLY A 112 6.58 11.87 1.17
CA GLY A 112 6.27 12.84 0.13
C GLY A 112 6.66 12.42 -1.28
N ALA A 113 7.29 11.25 -1.48
CA ALA A 113 7.66 10.78 -2.81
C ALA A 113 6.48 10.15 -3.55
N THR A 114 6.53 10.23 -4.87
CA THR A 114 5.56 9.61 -5.77
C THR A 114 6.25 8.64 -6.71
N VAL A 115 5.78 7.42 -6.77
CA VAL A 115 6.05 6.50 -7.88
C VAL A 115 4.94 6.72 -8.91
N ALA A 116 5.30 7.16 -10.12
CA ALA A 116 4.32 7.46 -11.16
C ALA A 116 3.61 6.19 -11.66
N ALA A 117 2.42 6.35 -12.21
CA ALA A 117 1.66 5.23 -12.79
C ALA A 117 2.49 4.45 -13.82
N GLY A 118 2.46 3.12 -13.76
CA GLY A 118 3.20 2.23 -14.65
C GLY A 118 4.72 2.24 -14.49
N ALA A 119 5.27 2.97 -13.53
CA ALA A 119 6.72 3.00 -13.30
C ALA A 119 7.22 1.70 -12.66
N VAL A 120 8.48 1.33 -12.95
CA VAL A 120 9.14 0.17 -12.34
C VAL A 120 10.33 0.63 -11.51
N VAL A 121 10.17 0.60 -10.18
CA VAL A 121 11.23 0.86 -9.19
C VAL A 121 11.94 -0.46 -8.92
N ARG A 122 13.18 -0.57 -9.41
CA ARG A 122 13.97 -1.80 -9.31
C ARG A 122 14.45 -2.05 -7.88
N ASN A 123 14.95 -3.27 -7.66
CA ASN A 123 15.55 -3.67 -6.40
C ASN A 123 16.61 -2.66 -5.92
N ARG A 124 16.63 -2.37 -4.62
CA ARG A 124 17.59 -1.50 -3.95
C ARG A 124 17.61 -0.05 -4.48
N THR A 125 16.54 0.38 -5.12
CA THR A 125 16.41 1.76 -5.59
C THR A 125 15.84 2.61 -4.46
N THR A 126 16.49 3.74 -4.20
CA THR A 126 15.96 4.77 -3.29
C THR A 126 15.24 5.84 -4.09
N VAL A 127 13.99 6.12 -3.74
CA VAL A 127 13.22 7.27 -4.23
C VAL A 127 13.21 8.33 -3.12
N PRO A 128 14.00 9.40 -3.25
CA PRO A 128 14.15 10.42 -2.20
C PRO A 128 12.82 11.13 -1.89
N ALA A 129 12.75 11.75 -0.72
CA ALA A 129 11.59 12.52 -0.31
C ALA A 129 11.23 13.61 -1.36
N ASN A 130 9.93 13.84 -1.52
CA ASN A 130 9.36 14.82 -2.44
C ASN A 130 9.78 14.67 -3.92
N SER A 131 10.32 13.50 -4.29
CA SER A 131 10.72 13.18 -5.67
C SER A 131 9.62 12.40 -6.39
N VAL A 132 9.70 12.38 -7.72
CA VAL A 132 8.88 11.49 -8.56
C VAL A 132 9.77 10.47 -9.25
N ALA A 133 9.48 9.18 -9.08
CA ALA A 133 10.08 8.08 -9.83
C ALA A 133 9.16 7.72 -11.01
N MET A 134 9.63 7.86 -12.26
CA MET A 134 8.81 7.62 -13.46
C MET A 134 9.54 6.84 -14.55
N GLY A 135 8.80 6.01 -15.27
CA GLY A 135 9.29 5.23 -16.41
C GLY A 135 9.71 3.80 -16.06
N VAL A 136 10.21 3.07 -17.06
CA VAL A 136 10.64 1.65 -16.99
C VAL A 136 12.02 1.51 -17.63
N PRO A 137 13.10 1.37 -16.81
CA PRO A 137 13.15 1.51 -15.36
C PRO A 137 12.90 2.94 -14.91
N ALA A 138 12.43 3.11 -13.67
CA ALA A 138 12.13 4.43 -13.12
C ALA A 138 13.35 5.34 -13.05
N GLN A 139 13.16 6.58 -13.47
CA GLN A 139 14.11 7.69 -13.33
C GLN A 139 13.60 8.64 -12.26
N ILE A 140 14.50 9.12 -11.40
CA ILE A 140 14.16 10.01 -10.29
C ILE A 140 14.16 11.45 -10.77
N LYS A 141 13.10 12.17 -10.48
CA LYS A 141 12.94 13.61 -10.70
C LYS A 141 12.71 14.28 -9.35
N PRO A 142 13.69 15.08 -8.84
CA PRO A 142 13.56 15.73 -7.55
C PRO A 142 12.51 16.85 -7.56
N ASP A 143 11.98 17.15 -6.36
CA ASP A 143 11.13 18.31 -6.08
C ASP A 143 9.86 18.44 -6.96
N LEU A 144 9.31 17.30 -7.39
CA LEU A 144 8.08 17.24 -8.19
C LEU A 144 6.90 16.58 -7.46
N SER A 145 7.04 16.26 -6.17
CA SER A 145 6.01 15.68 -5.34
C SER A 145 5.90 16.42 -4.02
N SER A 146 4.81 16.22 -3.29
CA SER A 146 4.53 16.94 -2.05
C SER A 146 3.84 16.04 -1.04
N GLU A 147 4.40 15.98 0.16
CA GLU A 147 3.82 15.27 1.30
C GLU A 147 2.40 15.77 1.63
N GLU A 148 2.20 17.09 1.62
CA GLU A 148 0.91 17.72 1.91
C GLU A 148 -0.18 17.28 0.91
N ALA A 149 0.15 17.25 -0.38
CA ALA A 149 -0.79 16.83 -1.42
C ALA A 149 -1.18 15.35 -1.26
N ILE A 150 -0.22 14.48 -0.92
CA ILE A 150 -0.46 13.04 -0.72
C ILE A 150 -1.31 12.81 0.53
N ARG A 151 -1.04 13.51 1.64
CA ARG A 151 -1.88 13.45 2.86
C ARG A 151 -3.31 13.89 2.58
N GLY A 152 -3.51 14.92 1.75
CA GLY A 152 -4.84 15.36 1.31
C GLY A 152 -5.57 14.26 0.53
N GLN A 153 -4.88 13.53 -0.34
CA GLN A 153 -5.46 12.39 -1.05
C GLN A 153 -5.80 11.23 -0.08
N ALA A 154 -4.89 10.87 0.81
CA ALA A 154 -5.11 9.81 1.80
C ALA A 154 -6.33 10.12 2.68
N ALA A 155 -6.48 11.36 3.14
CA ALA A 155 -7.64 11.80 3.92
C ALA A 155 -8.99 11.59 3.18
N SER A 156 -9.00 11.75 1.85
CA SER A 156 -10.18 11.47 1.04
C SER A 156 -10.55 9.98 1.06
N TYR A 157 -9.55 9.09 1.06
CA TYR A 157 -9.79 7.64 1.17
C TYR A 157 -10.19 7.22 2.58
N VAL A 158 -9.71 7.90 3.63
CA VAL A 158 -10.22 7.70 5.00
C VAL A 158 -11.73 8.00 5.06
N ALA A 159 -12.15 9.15 4.51
CA ALA A 159 -13.56 9.51 4.45
C ALA A 159 -14.39 8.48 3.65
N ASN A 160 -13.87 8.01 2.51
CA ASN A 160 -14.51 6.96 1.71
C ASN A 160 -14.59 5.63 2.48
N GLY A 161 -13.53 5.19 3.14
CA GLY A 161 -13.53 3.96 3.94
C GLY A 161 -14.59 3.99 5.04
N ARG A 162 -14.71 5.10 5.77
CA ARG A 162 -15.75 5.30 6.78
C ARG A 162 -17.15 5.21 6.17
N ARG A 163 -17.37 5.84 5.01
CA ARG A 163 -18.64 5.79 4.29
C ARG A 163 -18.98 4.36 3.86
N TYR A 164 -18.04 3.64 3.27
CA TYR A 164 -18.26 2.26 2.82
C TYR A 164 -18.56 1.30 3.98
N LYS A 165 -17.96 1.49 5.14
CA LYS A 165 -18.28 0.69 6.34
C LYS A 165 -19.76 0.77 6.73
N VAL A 166 -20.42 1.89 6.44
CA VAL A 166 -21.81 2.15 6.85
C VAL A 166 -22.80 1.90 5.71
N GLU A 167 -22.45 2.25 4.48
CA GLU A 167 -23.39 2.32 3.37
C GLU A 167 -23.33 1.12 2.41
N LEU A 168 -22.16 0.43 2.35
CA LEU A 168 -22.00 -0.71 1.44
C LEU A 168 -22.90 -1.87 1.84
N ARG A 169 -23.72 -2.33 0.92
CA ARG A 169 -24.60 -3.50 1.09
C ARG A 169 -24.65 -4.34 -0.16
N LEU A 170 -24.69 -5.66 0.03
CA LEU A 170 -24.96 -6.59 -1.05
C LEU A 170 -26.44 -6.46 -1.47
N LEU A 171 -26.72 -6.51 -2.78
CA LEU A 171 -28.06 -6.45 -3.35
C LEU A 171 -28.61 -7.85 -3.62
#